data_8d9f7c80ca4a7c0fd3a6e67744780990
#
_entry.id   8d9f7c80ca4a7c0fd3a6e67744780990
#
_cell.length_a   1.000
_cell.length_b   1.000
_cell.length_c   1.000
_cell.angle_alpha   90.00
_cell.angle_beta   90.00
_cell.angle_gamma   90.00
#
_symmetry.space_group_name_H-M   'P 1'
#
loop_
_entity.id
_entity.type
_entity.pdbx_description
1 polymer ?
#
loop_
_entity_poly.entity_id
_entity_poly.type
_entity_poly.pdbx_seq_one_letter_code
_entity_poly.pdbx_strand_id
1 'polypeptide(L)'
;MHADPKREVPDYDGRGNPDADAGSWALWIPRVALAPLYLTNELVLRRPIGALMTVAEHDRWADTFVNLFTFGEGGRNVLFPTALFDFGLLPSVGFYYAAKDQFATGNELRVHAATWGKKWINATAADRYKIDAADSAQARLELKRSEDNLFFGIGPDVKSDARSRYGLERFEGSVSYRRRLPSGFQLDVETGVHRYTFIEGSCCDDPSLDDLLAHHEVMAPPGYRETYVSGFGRAELTLETRRPQPEPGGGMFLHVLAKPSFELGEARSWLRYGGAAGAAVDLTGHRRTLRFQLGLDFVDAMSGETIPFIEYPMLGGEQMPGFVTGWMTDRSTAAAQLGYTWPIWLGLEAQTRFTVGNAFGSHLDGFALRRLRMSGDFGFTTGSGYDQGFEVLVGVGTETFEQGAGITSVRVTVGSRRGF
;
A
#
# COMPACT_ATOMS: atom_id res chain seq x y z
N MET A 1 42.98 10.00 -1.32
CA MET A 1 41.75 9.19 -1.34
C MET A 1 42.16 7.80 -1.75
N HIS A 2 42.21 6.84 -0.84
CA HIS A 2 42.40 5.44 -1.22
C HIS A 2 41.05 4.95 -1.74
N ALA A 3 41.04 4.47 -3.00
CA ALA A 3 39.87 3.73 -3.50
C ALA A 3 39.77 2.46 -2.68
N ASP A 4 38.63 2.29 -1.97
CA ASP A 4 38.31 1.04 -1.32
C ASP A 4 38.39 -0.11 -2.36
N PRO A 5 38.98 -1.23 -1.99
CA PRO A 5 39.03 -2.39 -2.88
C PRO A 5 37.60 -2.73 -3.31
N LYS A 6 37.47 -3.05 -4.60
CA LYS A 6 36.20 -3.44 -5.22
C LYS A 6 35.55 -4.49 -4.36
N ARG A 7 34.41 -4.14 -3.75
CA ARG A 7 33.64 -5.06 -2.90
C ARG A 7 33.17 -6.20 -3.79
N GLU A 8 33.48 -7.44 -3.42
CA GLU A 8 32.87 -8.60 -4.08
C GLU A 8 31.34 -8.44 -4.01
N VAL A 9 30.67 -8.75 -5.12
CA VAL A 9 29.19 -8.76 -5.13
C VAL A 9 28.76 -9.69 -4.02
N PRO A 10 28.07 -9.18 -2.96
CA PRO A 10 27.71 -10.03 -1.86
C PRO A 10 26.89 -11.19 -2.39
N ASP A 11 27.14 -12.40 -1.90
CA ASP A 11 26.28 -13.55 -2.19
C ASP A 11 24.95 -13.37 -1.46
N TYR A 12 24.08 -12.54 -2.04
CA TYR A 12 22.75 -12.27 -1.52
C TYR A 12 21.87 -13.52 -1.52
N ASP A 13 22.30 -14.57 -2.19
CA ASP A 13 21.55 -15.81 -2.29
C ASP A 13 21.65 -16.66 -1.03
N GLY A 14 22.61 -16.37 -0.13
CA GLY A 14 22.88 -17.25 0.97
C GLY A 14 23.20 -18.69 0.49
N ARG A 15 23.54 -18.84 -0.78
CA ARG A 15 23.98 -20.10 -1.38
C ARG A 15 25.48 -20.25 -1.18
N GLY A 16 25.90 -20.39 0.07
CA GLY A 16 27.05 -21.24 0.28
C GLY A 16 26.70 -22.59 -0.34
N ASN A 17 27.64 -23.27 -0.98
CA ASN A 17 27.39 -24.62 -1.49
C ASN A 17 26.81 -25.45 -0.34
N PRO A 18 25.51 -25.80 -0.32
CA PRO A 18 24.98 -26.64 0.73
C PRO A 18 25.63 -27.98 0.55
N ASP A 19 26.16 -28.54 1.64
CA ASP A 19 26.61 -29.91 1.67
C ASP A 19 25.53 -30.81 1.08
N ALA A 20 25.92 -31.69 0.17
CA ALA A 20 24.98 -32.55 -0.55
C ALA A 20 24.42 -33.60 0.43
N ASP A 21 23.27 -33.25 1.03
CA ASP A 21 22.54 -34.18 1.90
C ASP A 21 21.81 -35.25 1.08
N ALA A 22 21.60 -36.43 1.68
CA ALA A 22 20.97 -37.58 1.05
C ALA A 22 19.57 -37.34 0.48
N GLY A 23 18.90 -36.23 0.88
CA GLY A 23 17.61 -35.76 0.33
C GLY A 23 17.72 -34.79 -0.81
N SER A 24 18.91 -34.33 -1.18
CA SER A 24 19.12 -33.28 -2.18
C SER A 24 18.68 -33.70 -3.60
N TRP A 25 18.63 -34.98 -3.89
CA TRP A 25 18.14 -35.49 -5.17
C TRP A 25 16.65 -35.16 -5.42
N ALA A 26 15.83 -35.20 -4.37
CA ALA A 26 14.40 -34.85 -4.49
C ALA A 26 14.17 -33.38 -4.86
N LEU A 27 15.13 -32.51 -4.54
CA LEU A 27 15.09 -31.09 -4.91
C LEU A 27 15.47 -30.85 -6.38
N TRP A 28 15.99 -31.86 -7.09
CA TRP A 28 16.31 -31.74 -8.50
C TRP A 28 15.07 -31.59 -9.40
N ILE A 29 13.95 -32.24 -9.04
CA ILE A 29 12.72 -32.16 -9.81
C ILE A 29 12.19 -30.71 -9.83
N PRO A 30 11.95 -30.02 -8.69
CA PRO A 30 11.56 -28.62 -8.70
C PRO A 30 12.65 -27.70 -9.29
N ARG A 31 13.94 -28.01 -9.14
CA ARG A 31 15.02 -27.23 -9.74
C ARG A 31 14.99 -27.28 -11.26
N VAL A 32 14.78 -28.43 -11.86
CA VAL A 32 14.68 -28.60 -13.33
C VAL A 32 13.40 -27.94 -13.84
N ALA A 33 12.27 -28.11 -13.16
CA ALA A 33 11.00 -27.50 -13.54
C ALA A 33 11.07 -25.96 -13.46
N LEU A 34 11.79 -25.42 -12.49
CA LEU A 34 11.95 -23.97 -12.29
C LEU A 34 13.21 -23.42 -12.98
N ALA A 35 14.00 -24.24 -13.67
CA ALA A 35 15.22 -23.81 -14.34
C ALA A 35 15.02 -22.68 -15.34
N PRO A 36 13.97 -22.63 -16.18
CA PRO A 36 13.72 -21.50 -17.08
C PRO A 36 13.47 -20.19 -16.31
N LEU A 37 12.68 -20.24 -15.24
CA LEU A 37 12.43 -19.11 -14.35
C LEU A 37 13.72 -18.65 -13.66
N TYR A 38 14.51 -19.58 -13.19
CA TYR A 38 15.81 -19.30 -12.58
C TYR A 38 16.78 -18.66 -13.56
N LEU A 39 16.91 -19.20 -14.77
CA LEU A 39 17.78 -18.62 -15.81
C LEU A 39 17.33 -17.22 -16.23
N THR A 40 16.01 -17.02 -16.37
CA THR A 40 15.46 -15.69 -16.66
C THR A 40 15.79 -14.71 -15.54
N ASN A 41 15.57 -15.11 -14.30
CA ASN A 41 15.91 -14.26 -13.15
C ASN A 41 17.42 -13.95 -13.10
N GLU A 42 18.26 -14.95 -13.30
CA GLU A 42 19.73 -14.81 -13.25
C GLU A 42 20.26 -13.92 -14.39
N LEU A 43 19.82 -14.16 -15.61
CA LEU A 43 20.39 -13.51 -16.80
C LEU A 43 19.75 -12.16 -17.10
N VAL A 44 18.44 -12.03 -16.86
CA VAL A 44 17.67 -10.81 -17.21
C VAL A 44 17.61 -9.82 -16.04
N LEU A 45 17.56 -10.31 -14.81
CA LEU A 45 17.39 -9.44 -13.63
C LEU A 45 18.69 -9.35 -12.82
N ARG A 46 19.19 -10.48 -12.31
CA ARG A 46 20.27 -10.47 -11.33
C ARG A 46 21.60 -9.94 -11.89
N ARG A 47 22.05 -10.43 -13.03
CA ARG A 47 23.33 -10.00 -13.59
C ARG A 47 23.32 -8.54 -14.07
N PRO A 48 22.33 -8.06 -14.85
CA PRO A 48 22.28 -6.66 -15.26
C PRO A 48 22.10 -5.71 -14.08
N ILE A 49 21.19 -6.04 -13.15
CA ILE A 49 20.99 -5.22 -11.95
C ILE A 49 22.25 -5.24 -11.08
N GLY A 50 22.85 -6.40 -10.84
CA GLY A 50 24.08 -6.52 -10.07
C GLY A 50 25.24 -5.73 -10.69
N ALA A 51 25.40 -5.77 -12.02
CA ALA A 51 26.40 -4.97 -12.72
C ALA A 51 26.15 -3.46 -12.56
N LEU A 52 24.91 -3.02 -12.77
CA LEU A 52 24.51 -1.62 -12.57
C LEU A 52 24.76 -1.16 -11.13
N MET A 53 24.40 -2.00 -10.16
CA MET A 53 24.57 -1.68 -8.74
C MET A 53 26.04 -1.69 -8.32
N THR A 54 26.88 -2.57 -8.89
CA THR A 54 28.33 -2.54 -8.67
C THR A 54 28.94 -1.22 -9.17
N VAL A 55 28.48 -0.72 -10.33
CA VAL A 55 28.91 0.59 -10.85
C VAL A 55 28.41 1.70 -9.91
N ALA A 56 27.15 1.66 -9.50
CA ALA A 56 26.56 2.64 -8.60
C ALA A 56 27.25 2.69 -7.21
N GLU A 57 27.66 1.53 -6.68
CA GLU A 57 28.45 1.47 -5.44
C GLU A 57 29.87 2.01 -5.64
N HIS A 58 30.54 1.60 -6.71
CA HIS A 58 31.91 2.03 -7.01
C HIS A 58 31.99 3.55 -7.18
N ASP A 59 31.01 4.14 -7.87
CA ASP A 59 30.94 5.57 -8.16
C ASP A 59 30.22 6.36 -7.06
N ARG A 60 29.85 5.69 -5.95
CA ARG A 60 29.12 6.29 -4.80
C ARG A 60 27.86 7.06 -5.20
N TRP A 61 27.09 6.51 -6.13
CA TRP A 61 25.84 7.13 -6.58
C TRP A 61 24.87 7.36 -5.41
N ALA A 62 24.77 6.41 -4.49
CA ALA A 62 23.90 6.54 -3.31
C ALA A 62 24.28 7.79 -2.48
N ASP A 63 25.56 7.98 -2.18
CA ASP A 63 26.04 9.16 -1.44
C ASP A 63 25.80 10.45 -2.24
N THR A 64 26.02 10.42 -3.54
CA THR A 64 25.79 11.56 -4.43
C THR A 64 24.32 11.94 -4.47
N PHE A 65 23.41 10.95 -4.60
CA PHE A 65 21.96 11.18 -4.55
C PHE A 65 21.52 11.72 -3.18
N VAL A 66 21.96 11.10 -2.10
CA VAL A 66 21.61 11.58 -0.74
C VAL A 66 22.09 13.02 -0.55
N ASN A 67 23.34 13.32 -0.93
CA ASN A 67 23.91 14.67 -0.79
C ASN A 67 23.21 15.70 -1.70
N LEU A 68 22.75 15.30 -2.89
CA LEU A 68 22.02 16.19 -3.80
C LEU A 68 20.68 16.64 -3.21
N PHE A 69 20.02 15.76 -2.49
CA PHE A 69 18.68 15.99 -1.95
C PHE A 69 18.67 16.36 -0.46
N THR A 70 19.84 16.33 0.19
CA THR A 70 19.97 16.64 1.62
C THR A 70 20.72 17.96 1.82
N PHE A 71 20.20 18.88 2.59
CA PHE A 71 20.78 20.20 2.81
C PHE A 71 20.53 20.72 4.23
N GLY A 72 21.15 21.87 4.53
CA GLY A 72 21.10 22.47 5.86
C GLY A 72 22.17 21.90 6.80
N GLU A 73 22.30 22.51 7.99
CA GLU A 73 23.26 22.09 9.00
C GLU A 73 23.00 20.65 9.44
N GLY A 74 23.99 19.77 9.32
CA GLY A 74 23.88 18.36 9.70
C GLY A 74 22.91 17.53 8.86
N GLY A 75 22.54 17.99 7.65
CA GLY A 75 21.65 17.25 6.78
C GLY A 75 20.20 17.14 7.29
N ARG A 76 19.73 18.17 7.98
CA ARG A 76 18.40 18.17 8.61
C ARG A 76 17.24 18.23 7.64
N ASN A 77 17.48 18.71 6.43
CA ASN A 77 16.46 18.89 5.41
C ASN A 77 16.68 17.92 4.25
N VAL A 78 15.62 17.34 3.77
CA VAL A 78 15.60 16.46 2.60
C VAL A 78 14.51 16.97 1.65
N LEU A 79 14.84 17.14 0.38
CA LEU A 79 13.87 17.49 -0.67
C LEU A 79 14.17 16.65 -1.90
N PHE A 80 13.23 15.85 -2.35
CA PHE A 80 13.39 15.07 -3.58
C PHE A 80 12.10 15.02 -4.42
N PRO A 81 12.22 14.87 -5.75
CA PRO A 81 11.08 14.72 -6.62
C PRO A 81 10.43 13.36 -6.43
N THR A 82 9.11 13.33 -6.59
CA THR A 82 8.29 12.10 -6.56
C THR A 82 7.54 11.95 -7.86
N ALA A 83 7.38 10.72 -8.32
CA ALA A 83 6.54 10.40 -9.45
C ALA A 83 5.89 9.04 -9.23
N LEU A 84 4.63 8.90 -9.68
CA LEU A 84 3.93 7.63 -9.65
C LEU A 84 3.12 7.47 -10.94
N PHE A 85 3.33 6.35 -11.59
CA PHE A 85 2.58 5.89 -12.74
C PHE A 85 1.88 4.59 -12.35
N ASP A 86 0.56 4.60 -12.45
CA ASP A 86 -0.30 3.47 -12.15
C ASP A 86 -1.26 3.31 -13.33
N PHE A 87 -1.09 2.25 -14.08
CA PHE A 87 -1.87 2.06 -15.32
C PHE A 87 -3.36 2.00 -15.02
N GLY A 88 -4.12 2.81 -15.75
CA GLY A 88 -5.54 2.98 -15.55
C GLY A 88 -5.91 4.05 -14.51
N LEU A 89 -4.94 4.79 -14.00
CA LEU A 89 -5.13 6.00 -13.17
C LEU A 89 -4.34 7.17 -13.75
N LEU A 90 -4.66 8.38 -13.32
CA LEU A 90 -3.87 9.55 -13.64
C LEU A 90 -2.48 9.45 -12.98
N PRO A 91 -1.40 9.69 -13.73
CA PRO A 91 -0.08 9.74 -13.14
C PRO A 91 0.03 10.91 -12.16
N SER A 92 1.13 10.96 -11.40
CA SER A 92 1.40 12.11 -10.56
C SER A 92 2.88 12.41 -10.52
N VAL A 93 3.22 13.68 -10.51
CA VAL A 93 4.56 14.20 -10.30
C VAL A 93 4.53 15.22 -9.18
N GLY A 94 5.57 15.24 -8.37
CA GLY A 94 5.55 16.08 -7.19
C GLY A 94 6.88 16.15 -6.49
N PHE A 95 6.84 16.49 -5.23
CA PHE A 95 8.01 16.53 -4.36
C PHE A 95 7.66 16.06 -2.95
N TYR A 96 8.65 15.54 -2.26
CA TYR A 96 8.64 15.25 -0.85
C TYR A 96 9.70 16.10 -0.15
N TYR A 97 9.30 16.75 0.93
CA TYR A 97 10.16 17.53 1.80
C TYR A 97 10.06 17.01 3.23
N ALA A 98 11.21 16.80 3.88
CA ALA A 98 11.27 16.48 5.30
C ALA A 98 12.30 17.39 5.99
N ALA A 99 11.95 17.90 7.16
CA ALA A 99 12.80 18.75 7.96
C ALA A 99 12.76 18.32 9.43
N LYS A 100 13.94 18.10 10.02
CA LYS A 100 14.07 17.76 11.44
C LYS A 100 14.43 18.98 12.26
N ASP A 101 13.89 19.04 13.48
CA ASP A 101 14.18 20.11 14.46
C ASP A 101 13.92 21.54 13.92
N GLN A 102 12.89 21.70 13.06
CA GLN A 102 12.59 22.97 12.42
C GLN A 102 11.96 23.98 13.38
N PHE A 103 11.02 23.53 14.21
CA PHE A 103 10.29 24.37 15.17
C PHE A 103 10.71 24.12 16.61
N ALA A 104 11.04 22.90 16.95
CA ALA A 104 11.49 22.48 18.27
C ALA A 104 12.36 21.23 18.17
N THR A 105 13.23 20.99 19.11
CA THR A 105 14.03 19.77 19.18
C THR A 105 13.10 18.55 19.29
N GLY A 106 13.27 17.58 18.40
CA GLY A 106 12.46 16.37 18.32
C GLY A 106 11.25 16.47 17.38
N ASN A 107 11.01 17.62 16.72
CA ASN A 107 10.00 17.70 15.68
C ASN A 107 10.54 17.25 14.31
N GLU A 108 9.63 16.74 13.50
CA GLU A 108 9.89 16.32 12.12
C GLU A 108 8.71 16.74 11.25
N LEU A 109 8.90 17.84 10.53
CA LEU A 109 7.95 18.30 9.52
C LEU A 109 8.13 17.49 8.23
N ARG A 110 7.04 17.01 7.66
CA ARG A 110 6.99 16.32 6.37
C ARG A 110 5.93 16.95 5.50
N VAL A 111 6.27 17.21 4.27
CA VAL A 111 5.35 17.77 3.26
C VAL A 111 5.49 16.95 1.98
N HIS A 112 4.39 16.51 1.44
CA HIS A 112 4.31 15.92 0.12
C HIS A 112 3.29 16.67 -0.71
N ALA A 113 3.66 17.06 -1.92
CA ALA A 113 2.72 17.63 -2.87
C ALA A 113 2.96 17.02 -4.24
N ALA A 114 1.88 16.59 -4.88
CA ALA A 114 1.95 15.99 -6.20
C ALA A 114 0.71 16.36 -7.02
N THR A 115 0.84 16.42 -8.33
CA THR A 115 -0.22 16.85 -9.23
C THR A 115 -0.15 16.18 -10.59
N TRP A 116 -1.28 16.11 -11.27
CA TRP A 116 -1.42 15.94 -12.71
C TRP A 116 -2.41 16.98 -13.23
N GLY A 117 -1.96 18.25 -13.14
CA GLY A 117 -2.81 19.39 -13.43
C GLY A 117 -3.99 19.51 -12.47
N LYS A 118 -5.08 20.13 -12.92
CA LYS A 118 -6.28 20.33 -12.08
C LYS A 118 -7.10 19.07 -11.83
N LYS A 119 -6.89 18.01 -12.60
CA LYS A 119 -7.65 16.76 -12.49
C LYS A 119 -7.19 15.88 -11.33
N TRP A 120 -5.93 16.04 -10.94
CA TRP A 120 -5.38 15.27 -9.85
C TRP A 120 -4.40 16.14 -9.03
N ILE A 121 -4.69 16.31 -7.76
CA ILE A 121 -3.87 17.07 -6.80
C ILE A 121 -3.86 16.31 -5.48
N ASN A 122 -2.70 16.17 -4.88
CA ASN A 122 -2.55 15.70 -3.50
C ASN A 122 -1.53 16.60 -2.80
N ALA A 123 -1.90 17.11 -1.64
CA ALA A 123 -1.01 17.85 -0.75
C ALA A 123 -1.20 17.34 0.67
N THR A 124 -0.14 16.89 1.30
CA THR A 124 -0.12 16.41 2.68
C THR A 124 0.97 17.13 3.44
N ALA A 125 0.65 17.64 4.61
CA ALA A 125 1.61 18.19 5.56
C ALA A 125 1.39 17.51 6.90
N ALA A 126 2.48 17.04 7.54
CA ALA A 126 2.43 16.47 8.87
C ALA A 126 3.63 16.92 9.68
N ASP A 127 3.39 17.32 10.91
CA ASP A 127 4.43 17.62 11.88
C ASP A 127 4.33 16.64 13.04
N ARG A 128 5.38 15.84 13.21
CA ARG A 128 5.50 14.86 14.26
C ARG A 128 6.47 15.34 15.30
N TYR A 129 6.05 15.35 16.54
CA TYR A 129 6.87 15.68 17.71
C TYR A 129 7.14 14.43 18.53
N LYS A 130 8.42 14.11 18.72
CA LYS A 130 8.86 13.04 19.63
C LYS A 130 8.86 13.58 21.04
N ILE A 131 7.98 13.05 21.88
CA ILE A 131 7.89 13.40 23.30
C ILE A 131 9.03 12.70 24.06
N ASP A 132 9.19 11.41 23.77
CA ASP A 132 10.30 10.59 24.27
C ASP A 132 10.59 9.40 23.33
N ALA A 133 11.26 8.36 23.83
CA ALA A 133 11.59 7.16 23.04
C ALA A 133 10.37 6.30 22.70
N ALA A 134 9.31 6.38 23.50
CA ALA A 134 8.09 5.57 23.34
C ALA A 134 6.94 6.38 22.74
N ASP A 135 6.89 7.67 23.02
CA ASP A 135 5.72 8.51 22.79
C ASP A 135 5.98 9.57 21.70
N SER A 136 5.02 9.76 20.82
CA SER A 136 5.01 10.84 19.83
C SER A 136 3.61 11.35 19.56
N ALA A 137 3.49 12.62 19.23
CA ALA A 137 2.27 13.25 18.77
C ALA A 137 2.47 13.76 17.33
N GLN A 138 1.41 13.81 16.54
CA GLN A 138 1.46 14.32 15.17
C GLN A 138 0.20 15.10 14.86
N ALA A 139 0.37 16.23 14.16
CA ALA A 139 -0.71 16.93 13.47
C ALA A 139 -0.56 16.70 11.98
N ARG A 140 -1.68 16.47 11.26
CA ARG A 140 -1.70 16.19 9.83
C ARG A 140 -2.81 16.95 9.15
N LEU A 141 -2.49 17.49 7.97
CA LEU A 141 -3.43 18.08 7.05
C LEU A 141 -3.27 17.41 5.69
N GLU A 142 -4.38 17.06 5.06
CA GLU A 142 -4.39 16.49 3.71
C GLU A 142 -5.46 17.17 2.86
N LEU A 143 -5.09 17.52 1.64
CA LEU A 143 -5.97 17.95 0.58
C LEU A 143 -5.76 17.03 -0.60
N LYS A 144 -6.82 16.41 -1.06
CA LYS A 144 -6.79 15.53 -2.23
C LYS A 144 -7.94 15.87 -3.17
N ARG A 145 -7.64 16.04 -4.45
CA ARG A 145 -8.60 16.08 -5.55
C ARG A 145 -8.21 15.00 -6.55
N SER A 146 -9.13 14.15 -6.92
CA SER A 146 -8.91 13.09 -7.91
C SER A 146 -10.15 12.87 -8.74
N GLU A 147 -10.02 12.97 -10.08
CA GLU A 147 -11.10 12.71 -11.04
C GLU A 147 -11.04 11.25 -11.57
N ASP A 148 -10.12 10.45 -11.07
CA ASP A 148 -9.76 9.11 -11.58
C ASP A 148 -10.18 7.96 -10.66
N ASN A 149 -11.03 8.21 -9.66
CA ASN A 149 -11.49 7.12 -8.80
C ASN A 149 -12.36 6.14 -9.58
N LEU A 150 -12.15 4.85 -9.34
CA LEU A 150 -12.87 3.77 -10.00
C LEU A 150 -14.06 3.31 -9.17
N PHE A 151 -15.14 2.98 -9.87
CA PHE A 151 -16.31 2.31 -9.30
C PHE A 151 -16.79 1.21 -10.25
N PHE A 152 -16.95 0.01 -9.72
CA PHE A 152 -17.42 -1.17 -10.46
C PHE A 152 -18.77 -1.65 -9.96
N GLY A 153 -19.33 -1.00 -8.94
CA GLY A 153 -20.53 -1.43 -8.23
C GLY A 153 -20.23 -1.83 -6.79
N ILE A 154 -21.26 -2.28 -6.09
CA ILE A 154 -21.20 -2.74 -4.71
C ILE A 154 -21.53 -4.23 -4.70
N GLY A 155 -20.74 -5.03 -3.97
CA GLY A 155 -20.98 -6.47 -3.82
C GLY A 155 -19.89 -7.35 -4.43
N PRO A 156 -19.99 -8.67 -4.21
CA PRO A 156 -18.96 -9.62 -4.62
C PRO A 156 -18.98 -9.94 -6.13
N ASP A 157 -20.11 -9.75 -6.80
CA ASP A 157 -20.35 -10.23 -8.17
C ASP A 157 -20.16 -9.15 -9.25
N VAL A 158 -19.53 -8.01 -8.88
CA VAL A 158 -19.23 -6.93 -9.82
C VAL A 158 -18.34 -7.43 -10.97
N LYS A 159 -18.59 -6.90 -12.16
CA LYS A 159 -17.87 -7.29 -13.38
C LYS A 159 -16.94 -6.18 -13.85
N SER A 160 -15.93 -6.56 -14.62
CA SER A 160 -14.96 -5.61 -15.18
C SER A 160 -15.55 -4.61 -16.15
N ASP A 161 -16.63 -4.99 -16.85
CA ASP A 161 -17.36 -4.16 -17.81
C ASP A 161 -18.24 -3.07 -17.14
N ALA A 162 -18.55 -3.21 -15.85
CA ALA A 162 -19.28 -2.20 -15.07
C ALA A 162 -18.40 -1.00 -14.64
N ARG A 163 -17.20 -0.88 -15.18
CA ARG A 163 -16.23 0.15 -14.82
C ARG A 163 -16.71 1.55 -15.15
N SER A 164 -16.67 2.42 -14.14
CA SER A 164 -16.97 3.85 -14.28
C SER A 164 -16.03 4.69 -13.41
N ARG A 165 -16.06 6.01 -13.63
CA ARG A 165 -15.23 6.98 -12.92
C ARG A 165 -16.08 7.95 -12.12
N TYR A 166 -15.60 8.28 -10.92
CA TYR A 166 -16.12 9.41 -10.14
C TYR A 166 -14.98 10.26 -9.62
N GLY A 167 -15.24 11.53 -9.48
CA GLY A 167 -14.28 12.45 -8.90
C GLY A 167 -14.58 12.73 -7.43
N LEU A 168 -13.54 12.99 -6.66
CA LEU A 168 -13.65 13.28 -5.23
C LEU A 168 -12.64 14.33 -4.80
N GLU A 169 -13.12 15.33 -4.07
CA GLU A 169 -12.29 16.23 -3.27
C GLU A 169 -12.40 15.83 -1.82
N ARG A 170 -11.24 15.66 -1.16
CA ARG A 170 -11.12 15.38 0.27
C ARG A 170 -10.23 16.42 0.92
N PHE A 171 -10.73 16.98 2.00
CA PHE A 171 -9.92 17.72 2.96
C PHE A 171 -10.00 16.98 4.29
N GLU A 172 -8.85 16.74 4.92
CA GLU A 172 -8.76 16.09 6.22
C GLU A 172 -7.77 16.82 7.11
N GLY A 173 -8.17 17.05 8.35
CA GLY A 173 -7.30 17.54 9.42
C GLY A 173 -7.39 16.62 10.63
N SER A 174 -6.26 16.17 11.15
CA SER A 174 -6.22 15.25 12.28
C SER A 174 -5.06 15.52 13.23
N VAL A 175 -5.22 15.03 14.45
CA VAL A 175 -4.16 14.93 15.45
C VAL A 175 -4.11 13.51 15.96
N SER A 176 -2.90 12.99 16.14
CA SER A 176 -2.69 11.63 16.60
C SER A 176 -1.64 11.55 17.69
N TYR A 177 -1.77 10.53 18.51
CA TYR A 177 -0.81 10.18 19.54
C TYR A 177 -0.43 8.72 19.38
N ARG A 178 0.85 8.45 19.39
CA ARG A 178 1.44 7.11 19.28
C ARG A 178 2.21 6.76 20.52
N ARG A 179 1.97 5.57 21.06
CA ARG A 179 2.71 5.00 22.15
C ARG A 179 3.25 3.61 21.82
N ARG A 180 4.56 3.45 21.94
CA ARG A 180 5.19 2.12 21.89
C ARG A 180 5.14 1.50 23.28
N LEU A 181 4.51 0.33 23.33
CA LEU A 181 4.37 -0.47 24.53
C LEU A 181 5.46 -1.55 24.60
N PRO A 182 5.72 -2.15 25.77
CA PRO A 182 6.59 -3.31 25.88
C PRO A 182 6.13 -4.46 24.96
N SER A 183 7.04 -5.39 24.65
CA SER A 183 6.76 -6.61 23.89
C SER A 183 6.35 -6.40 22.42
N GLY A 184 6.67 -5.23 21.84
CA GLY A 184 6.41 -4.94 20.42
C GLY A 184 5.00 -4.45 20.11
N PHE A 185 4.20 -4.14 21.12
CA PHE A 185 2.92 -3.46 20.92
C PHE A 185 3.10 -1.98 20.64
N GLN A 186 2.21 -1.44 19.82
CA GLN A 186 2.08 -0.02 19.56
C GLN A 186 0.60 0.34 19.55
N LEU A 187 0.26 1.40 20.26
CA LEU A 187 -1.07 2.00 20.27
C LEU A 187 -0.99 3.33 19.51
N ASP A 188 -1.85 3.51 18.52
CA ASP A 188 -2.08 4.76 17.82
C ASP A 188 -3.52 5.20 18.08
N VAL A 189 -3.70 6.45 18.52
CA VAL A 189 -5.01 7.08 18.69
C VAL A 189 -5.03 8.35 17.87
N GLU A 190 -6.05 8.55 17.07
CA GLU A 190 -6.21 9.69 16.20
C GLU A 190 -7.61 10.25 16.32
N THR A 191 -7.77 11.55 16.19
CA THR A 191 -9.06 12.22 16.01
C THR A 191 -8.92 13.31 14.96
N GLY A 192 -9.99 13.54 14.23
CA GLY A 192 -9.95 14.50 13.14
C GLY A 192 -11.32 14.80 12.56
N VAL A 193 -11.27 15.62 11.53
CA VAL A 193 -12.43 15.99 10.72
C VAL A 193 -12.05 15.81 9.25
N HIS A 194 -12.95 15.27 8.47
CA HIS A 194 -12.81 15.25 7.02
C HIS A 194 -14.07 15.78 6.32
N ARG A 195 -13.85 16.38 5.17
CA ARG A 195 -14.89 16.82 4.25
C ARG A 195 -14.70 16.12 2.93
N TYR A 196 -15.77 15.56 2.41
CA TYR A 196 -15.85 15.00 1.07
C TYR A 196 -16.80 15.81 0.18
N THR A 197 -16.38 16.02 -1.06
CA THR A 197 -17.21 16.66 -2.08
C THR A 197 -17.05 15.86 -3.37
N PHE A 198 -18.14 15.37 -3.92
CA PHE A 198 -18.13 14.68 -5.20
C PHE A 198 -18.01 15.68 -6.33
N ILE A 199 -17.19 15.34 -7.30
CA ILE A 199 -17.02 16.06 -8.57
C ILE A 199 -17.13 15.05 -9.72
N GLU A 200 -17.28 15.51 -10.92
CA GLU A 200 -17.34 14.65 -12.10
C GLU A 200 -16.05 13.84 -12.25
N GLY A 201 -16.18 12.55 -12.55
CA GLY A 201 -15.05 11.67 -12.85
C GLY A 201 -14.64 11.76 -14.31
N SER A 202 -13.33 11.81 -14.58
CA SER A 202 -12.82 11.94 -15.95
C SER A 202 -11.42 11.37 -16.07
N CYS A 203 -11.29 10.16 -16.59
CA CYS A 203 -9.99 9.53 -16.92
C CYS A 203 -10.14 8.39 -17.91
N CYS A 204 -9.11 8.26 -18.73
CA CYS A 204 -8.73 6.96 -19.30
C CYS A 204 -9.80 6.35 -20.21
N ASP A 205 -10.62 7.17 -20.87
CA ASP A 205 -11.72 6.80 -21.77
C ASP A 205 -12.83 5.95 -21.11
N ASP A 206 -12.88 5.89 -19.79
CA ASP A 206 -13.97 5.25 -19.07
C ASP A 206 -15.16 6.20 -18.92
N PRO A 207 -16.40 5.71 -18.91
CA PRO A 207 -17.59 6.52 -18.70
C PRO A 207 -17.58 7.13 -17.28
N SER A 208 -18.13 8.34 -17.14
CA SER A 208 -18.35 8.88 -15.80
C SER A 208 -19.52 8.15 -15.12
N LEU A 209 -19.47 8.04 -13.81
CA LEU A 209 -20.60 7.49 -13.04
C LEU A 209 -21.84 8.37 -13.21
N ASP A 210 -21.65 9.68 -13.41
CA ASP A 210 -22.72 10.63 -13.67
C ASP A 210 -23.44 10.34 -14.98
N ASP A 211 -22.69 10.00 -16.04
CA ASP A 211 -23.28 9.64 -17.33
C ASP A 211 -24.08 8.34 -17.25
N LEU A 212 -23.53 7.31 -16.59
CA LEU A 212 -24.24 6.04 -16.42
C LEU A 212 -25.52 6.19 -15.59
N LEU A 213 -25.50 7.05 -14.58
CA LEU A 213 -26.70 7.37 -13.79
C LEU A 213 -27.74 8.15 -14.62
N ALA A 214 -27.32 9.10 -15.45
CA ALA A 214 -28.22 9.85 -16.32
C ALA A 214 -28.92 8.96 -17.36
N HIS A 215 -28.24 7.90 -17.80
CA HIS A 215 -28.80 6.92 -18.75
C HIS A 215 -29.51 5.73 -18.07
N HIS A 216 -29.61 5.73 -16.72
CA HIS A 216 -30.21 4.66 -15.92
C HIS A 216 -29.54 3.28 -16.08
N GLU A 217 -28.26 3.26 -16.44
CA GLU A 217 -27.49 2.03 -16.62
C GLU A 217 -27.02 1.42 -15.29
N VAL A 218 -26.88 2.26 -14.26
CA VAL A 218 -26.50 1.85 -12.91
C VAL A 218 -27.37 2.56 -11.86
N MET A 219 -27.42 1.98 -10.66
CA MET A 219 -28.05 2.64 -9.51
C MET A 219 -27.02 3.52 -8.79
N ALA A 220 -27.47 4.66 -8.27
CA ALA A 220 -26.63 5.54 -7.48
C ALA A 220 -26.15 4.81 -6.20
N PRO A 221 -24.84 4.73 -5.95
CA PRO A 221 -24.36 4.19 -4.71
C PRO A 221 -24.73 5.09 -3.53
N PRO A 222 -24.87 4.53 -2.31
CA PRO A 222 -25.27 5.30 -1.14
C PRO A 222 -24.40 6.52 -0.88
N GLY A 223 -25.00 7.70 -0.68
CA GLY A 223 -24.29 8.95 -0.41
C GLY A 223 -23.56 9.56 -1.62
N TYR A 224 -23.77 9.05 -2.82
CA TYR A 224 -23.16 9.63 -4.03
C TYR A 224 -23.73 11.04 -4.31
N ARG A 225 -22.84 11.96 -4.71
CA ARG A 225 -23.11 13.40 -4.91
C ARG A 225 -23.47 14.18 -3.64
N GLU A 226 -23.47 13.55 -2.47
CA GLU A 226 -23.63 14.25 -1.21
C GLU A 226 -22.30 14.86 -0.77
N THR A 227 -22.31 16.15 -0.44
CA THR A 227 -21.18 16.76 0.28
C THR A 227 -21.42 16.58 1.76
N TYR A 228 -20.50 15.98 2.47
CA TYR A 228 -20.62 15.84 3.91
C TYR A 228 -19.32 16.13 4.64
N VAL A 229 -19.47 16.53 5.90
CA VAL A 229 -18.37 16.74 6.84
C VAL A 229 -18.57 15.78 8.00
N SER A 230 -17.57 15.01 8.34
CA SER A 230 -17.64 14.11 9.49
C SER A 230 -16.43 14.23 10.40
N GLY A 231 -16.71 14.16 11.70
CA GLY A 231 -15.69 13.94 12.72
C GLY A 231 -15.43 12.45 12.87
N PHE A 232 -14.22 12.09 13.23
CA PHE A 232 -13.85 10.70 13.50
C PHE A 232 -12.90 10.58 14.69
N GLY A 233 -12.99 9.44 15.37
CA GLY A 233 -11.94 8.91 16.21
C GLY A 233 -11.36 7.65 15.58
N ARG A 234 -10.11 7.32 15.83
CA ARG A 234 -9.47 6.08 15.39
C ARG A 234 -8.60 5.55 16.51
N ALA A 235 -8.73 4.29 16.81
CA ALA A 235 -7.82 3.58 17.70
C ALA A 235 -7.26 2.37 16.95
N GLU A 236 -5.96 2.19 17.00
CA GLU A 236 -5.24 1.13 16.32
C GLU A 236 -4.23 0.50 17.26
N LEU A 237 -4.31 -0.81 17.41
CA LEU A 237 -3.35 -1.60 18.16
C LEU A 237 -2.58 -2.49 17.20
N THR A 238 -1.27 -2.33 17.19
CA THR A 238 -0.36 -3.15 16.39
C THR A 238 0.55 -3.96 17.30
N LEU A 239 0.75 -5.22 17.01
CA LEU A 239 1.81 -6.06 17.53
C LEU A 239 2.77 -6.39 16.40
N GLU A 240 4.05 -6.09 16.58
CA GLU A 240 5.09 -6.35 15.58
C GLU A 240 6.29 -7.05 16.24
N THR A 241 6.41 -8.34 15.98
CA THR A 241 7.52 -9.14 16.53
C THR A 241 8.56 -9.51 15.48
N ARG A 242 8.33 -9.16 14.20
CA ARG A 242 9.25 -9.48 13.12
C ARG A 242 10.58 -8.75 13.28
N ARG A 243 11.67 -9.44 13.01
CA ARG A 243 13.04 -8.94 13.13
C ARG A 243 13.85 -9.36 11.91
N PRO A 244 14.90 -8.61 11.48
CA PRO A 244 15.30 -7.29 11.99
C PRO A 244 14.36 -6.16 11.52
N GLN A 245 14.42 -5.02 12.18
CA GLN A 245 13.77 -3.79 11.72
C GLN A 245 14.81 -2.87 11.08
N PRO A 246 14.46 -1.99 10.14
CA PRO A 246 13.12 -1.64 9.61
C PRO A 246 12.54 -2.64 8.59
N GLU A 247 13.32 -3.61 8.17
CA GLU A 247 12.93 -4.62 7.17
C GLU A 247 12.67 -5.94 7.87
N PRO A 248 11.42 -6.19 8.28
CA PRO A 248 11.13 -7.33 9.15
C PRO A 248 11.32 -8.66 8.42
N GLY A 249 12.12 -9.56 9.02
CA GLY A 249 12.26 -10.95 8.64
C GLY A 249 11.17 -11.83 9.25
N GLY A 250 11.59 -12.89 9.98
CA GLY A 250 10.68 -13.82 10.65
C GLY A 250 9.97 -13.22 11.87
N GLY A 251 8.74 -13.68 12.14
CA GLY A 251 7.94 -13.28 13.29
C GLY A 251 6.46 -13.19 12.97
N MET A 252 5.69 -12.58 13.86
CA MET A 252 4.25 -12.41 13.73
C MET A 252 3.88 -10.93 13.80
N PHE A 253 2.77 -10.59 13.20
CA PHE A 253 2.14 -9.29 13.37
C PHE A 253 0.63 -9.44 13.58
N LEU A 254 0.08 -8.49 14.30
CA LEU A 254 -1.36 -8.31 14.50
C LEU A 254 -1.65 -6.83 14.40
N HIS A 255 -2.68 -6.48 13.68
CA HIS A 255 -3.18 -5.13 13.55
C HIS A 255 -4.69 -5.16 13.78
N VAL A 256 -5.19 -4.33 14.67
CA VAL A 256 -6.62 -4.18 14.96
C VAL A 256 -6.97 -2.71 14.94
N LEU A 257 -8.06 -2.36 14.28
CA LEU A 257 -8.52 -1.00 14.05
C LEU A 257 -9.99 -0.85 14.48
N ALA A 258 -10.31 0.29 15.09
CA ALA A 258 -11.68 0.78 15.26
C ALA A 258 -11.73 2.28 14.92
N LYS A 259 -12.66 2.69 14.05
CA LYS A 259 -12.85 4.07 13.60
C LYS A 259 -14.34 4.43 13.66
N PRO A 260 -14.87 4.90 14.80
CA PRO A 260 -16.15 5.56 14.84
C PRO A 260 -16.10 6.90 14.09
N SER A 261 -17.14 7.17 13.31
CA SER A 261 -17.33 8.41 12.56
C SER A 261 -18.75 8.91 12.72
N PHE A 262 -18.91 10.22 12.74
CA PHE A 262 -20.21 10.88 12.88
C PHE A 262 -20.27 12.09 11.95
N GLU A 263 -21.35 12.23 11.23
CA GLU A 263 -21.57 13.34 10.34
C GLU A 263 -21.94 14.60 11.11
N LEU A 264 -21.32 15.72 10.75
CA LEU A 264 -21.61 17.01 11.36
C LEU A 264 -22.77 17.67 10.62
N GLY A 265 -23.92 17.73 11.28
CA GLY A 265 -25.14 18.35 10.74
C GLY A 265 -26.26 17.38 10.42
N GLU A 266 -26.00 16.09 10.37
CA GLU A 266 -26.98 15.03 10.22
C GLU A 266 -26.84 13.96 11.31
N ALA A 267 -27.89 13.16 11.54
CA ALA A 267 -27.88 12.12 12.57
C ALA A 267 -27.32 10.79 12.03
N ARG A 268 -26.32 10.83 11.14
CA ARG A 268 -25.67 9.64 10.61
C ARG A 268 -24.36 9.38 11.35
N SER A 269 -24.14 8.14 11.76
CA SER A 269 -22.88 7.71 12.33
C SER A 269 -22.61 6.25 11.99
N TRP A 270 -21.35 5.90 11.90
CA TRP A 270 -20.91 4.55 11.54
C TRP A 270 -19.61 4.19 12.27
N LEU A 271 -19.41 2.89 12.41
CA LEU A 271 -18.19 2.32 12.96
C LEU A 271 -17.53 1.46 11.86
N ARG A 272 -16.34 1.85 11.45
CA ARG A 272 -15.46 0.97 10.68
C ARG A 272 -14.51 0.26 11.64
N TYR A 273 -14.38 -1.05 11.51
CA TYR A 273 -13.50 -1.84 12.35
C TYR A 273 -12.99 -3.06 11.60
N GLY A 274 -11.85 -3.56 12.02
CA GLY A 274 -11.24 -4.69 11.35
C GLY A 274 -9.83 -4.93 11.81
N GLY A 275 -9.09 -5.67 11.02
CA GLY A 275 -7.70 -5.91 11.30
C GLY A 275 -7.07 -6.93 10.38
N ALA A 276 -5.80 -7.14 10.61
CA ALA A 276 -5.01 -8.15 9.91
C ALA A 276 -4.10 -8.88 10.89
N ALA A 277 -3.93 -10.16 10.66
CA ALA A 277 -2.98 -10.98 11.39
C ALA A 277 -2.14 -11.81 10.42
N GLY A 278 -0.88 -12.04 10.76
CA GLY A 278 -0.02 -12.83 9.91
C GLY A 278 1.27 -13.26 10.59
N ALA A 279 1.98 -14.11 9.87
CA ALA A 279 3.27 -14.60 10.26
C ALA A 279 4.23 -14.55 9.07
N ALA A 280 5.50 -14.39 9.38
CA ALA A 280 6.58 -14.41 8.41
C ALA A 280 7.68 -15.36 8.91
N VAL A 281 8.27 -16.12 8.00
CA VAL A 281 9.38 -17.02 8.27
C VAL A 281 10.54 -16.65 7.36
N ASP A 282 11.67 -16.31 7.96
CA ASP A 282 12.91 -16.15 7.21
C ASP A 282 13.49 -17.53 6.92
N LEU A 283 13.44 -17.94 5.66
CA LEU A 283 13.81 -19.30 5.24
C LEU A 283 15.31 -19.59 5.31
N THR A 284 16.13 -18.56 5.30
CA THR A 284 17.59 -18.70 5.16
C THR A 284 18.38 -17.91 6.21
N GLY A 285 17.71 -17.12 7.06
CA GLY A 285 18.40 -16.15 7.94
C GLY A 285 19.00 -14.94 7.20
N HIS A 286 18.71 -14.80 5.88
CA HIS A 286 19.23 -13.76 5.00
C HIS A 286 18.10 -12.95 4.35
N ARG A 287 16.99 -12.72 5.11
CA ARG A 287 15.85 -11.90 4.68
C ARG A 287 15.06 -12.49 3.49
N ARG A 288 15.10 -13.81 3.29
CA ARG A 288 14.22 -14.52 2.36
C ARG A 288 12.96 -14.93 3.09
N THR A 289 11.97 -14.09 3.05
CA THR A 289 10.83 -14.16 3.94
C THR A 289 9.59 -14.67 3.21
N LEU A 290 9.06 -15.79 3.69
CA LEU A 290 7.73 -16.26 3.34
C LEU A 290 6.74 -15.67 4.35
N ARG A 291 5.70 -14.97 3.86
CA ARG A 291 4.69 -14.29 4.67
C ARG A 291 3.30 -14.84 4.36
N PHE A 292 2.54 -15.09 5.40
CA PHE A 292 1.12 -15.35 5.33
C PHE A 292 0.36 -14.26 6.10
N GLN A 293 -0.76 -13.80 5.54
CA GLN A 293 -1.58 -12.75 6.14
C GLN A 293 -3.06 -13.00 5.87
N LEU A 294 -3.89 -12.75 6.89
CA LEU A 294 -5.34 -12.65 6.79
C LEU A 294 -5.78 -11.24 7.18
N GLY A 295 -6.71 -10.67 6.43
CA GLY A 295 -7.30 -9.36 6.71
C GLY A 295 -8.82 -9.40 6.60
N LEU A 296 -9.47 -8.71 7.51
CA LEU A 296 -10.92 -8.51 7.58
C LEU A 296 -11.19 -7.04 7.89
N ASP A 297 -12.17 -6.44 7.21
CA ASP A 297 -12.58 -5.06 7.47
C ASP A 297 -14.10 -4.94 7.31
N PHE A 298 -14.75 -4.19 8.19
CA PHE A 298 -16.20 -4.09 8.32
C PHE A 298 -16.62 -2.64 8.51
N VAL A 299 -17.83 -2.30 8.08
CA VAL A 299 -18.48 -1.04 8.44
C VAL A 299 -19.94 -1.26 8.78
N ASP A 300 -20.36 -0.72 9.91
CA ASP A 300 -21.74 -0.79 10.40
C ASP A 300 -22.29 0.60 10.72
N ALA A 301 -23.57 0.81 10.41
CA ALA A 301 -24.27 1.99 10.86
C ALA A 301 -24.50 1.92 12.38
N MET A 302 -24.16 2.98 13.10
CA MET A 302 -24.50 3.15 14.52
C MET A 302 -25.79 3.93 14.68
N SER A 303 -26.03 4.93 13.82
CA SER A 303 -27.28 5.65 13.70
C SER A 303 -27.53 6.08 12.26
N GLY A 304 -28.81 6.18 11.88
CA GLY A 304 -29.17 6.35 10.47
C GLY A 304 -29.04 5.04 9.69
N GLU A 305 -29.66 4.96 8.53
CA GLU A 305 -29.67 3.71 7.75
C GLU A 305 -28.56 3.68 6.68
N THR A 306 -28.09 4.85 6.26
CA THR A 306 -27.21 4.96 5.08
C THR A 306 -25.81 5.38 5.47
N ILE A 307 -24.83 4.56 5.13
CA ILE A 307 -23.40 4.88 5.18
C ILE A 307 -22.96 5.30 3.79
N PRO A 308 -22.25 6.41 3.58
CA PRO A 308 -21.71 6.77 2.27
C PRO A 308 -20.78 5.67 1.74
N PHE A 309 -20.92 5.28 0.46
CA PHE A 309 -20.17 4.16 -0.11
C PHE A 309 -18.65 4.35 -0.09
N ILE A 310 -18.17 5.59 -0.07
CA ILE A 310 -16.73 5.89 0.04
C ILE A 310 -16.15 5.56 1.42
N GLU A 311 -16.99 5.32 2.43
CA GLU A 311 -16.60 4.83 3.75
C GLU A 311 -16.58 3.29 3.83
N TYR A 312 -17.06 2.60 2.79
CA TYR A 312 -17.04 1.15 2.75
C TYR A 312 -15.62 0.61 2.66
N PRO A 313 -15.34 -0.54 3.26
CA PRO A 313 -14.13 -1.29 2.98
C PRO A 313 -13.95 -1.55 1.48
N MET A 314 -12.72 -1.42 1.02
CA MET A 314 -12.36 -1.62 -0.39
C MET A 314 -11.15 -2.53 -0.49
N LEU A 315 -11.16 -3.46 -1.45
CA LEU A 315 -9.98 -4.22 -1.86
C LEU A 315 -9.47 -3.74 -3.21
N GLY A 316 -8.23 -4.08 -3.49
CA GLY A 316 -7.41 -3.61 -4.58
C GLY A 316 -6.18 -2.85 -4.05
N GLY A 317 -5.38 -2.30 -4.93
CA GLY A 317 -4.16 -1.58 -4.53
C GLY A 317 -3.17 -2.48 -3.79
N GLU A 318 -2.75 -2.10 -2.60
CA GLU A 318 -1.73 -2.82 -1.83
C GLU A 318 -2.18 -4.20 -1.35
N GLN A 319 -3.46 -4.37 -1.05
CA GLN A 319 -3.98 -5.63 -0.52
C GLN A 319 -4.17 -6.69 -1.61
N MET A 320 -4.58 -6.26 -2.81
CA MET A 320 -4.73 -7.13 -3.99
C MET A 320 -4.15 -6.42 -5.22
N PRO A 321 -2.82 -6.43 -5.40
CA PRO A 321 -2.12 -5.57 -6.36
C PRO A 321 -2.46 -5.77 -7.83
N GLY A 322 -3.06 -6.89 -8.19
CA GLY A 322 -3.60 -7.10 -9.54
C GLY A 322 -4.83 -6.26 -9.86
N PHE A 323 -5.41 -5.60 -8.86
CA PHE A 323 -6.56 -4.72 -9.01
C PHE A 323 -6.25 -3.29 -8.56
N VAL A 324 -6.88 -2.32 -9.18
CA VAL A 324 -6.85 -0.94 -8.69
C VAL A 324 -7.71 -0.84 -7.42
N THR A 325 -7.37 0.06 -6.51
CA THR A 325 -8.17 0.34 -5.30
C THR A 325 -9.60 0.71 -5.67
N GLY A 326 -10.58 0.14 -4.98
CA GLY A 326 -12.00 0.37 -5.25
C GLY A 326 -12.61 -0.60 -6.27
N TRP A 327 -11.85 -1.57 -6.78
CA TRP A 327 -12.41 -2.63 -7.65
C TRP A 327 -13.48 -3.46 -6.92
N MET A 328 -13.22 -3.82 -5.69
CA MET A 328 -14.16 -4.55 -4.83
C MET A 328 -14.54 -3.66 -3.65
N THR A 329 -15.80 -3.34 -3.54
CA THR A 329 -16.33 -2.41 -2.54
C THR A 329 -17.64 -2.96 -1.98
N ASP A 330 -17.73 -3.12 -0.67
CA ASP A 330 -18.98 -3.45 0.05
C ASP A 330 -18.79 -3.19 1.55
N ARG A 331 -19.78 -3.54 2.37
CA ARG A 331 -19.80 -3.31 3.83
C ARG A 331 -18.79 -4.17 4.59
N SER A 332 -18.27 -5.20 4.00
CA SER A 332 -17.15 -5.97 4.54
C SER A 332 -16.19 -6.46 3.46
N THR A 333 -14.96 -6.70 3.84
CA THR A 333 -13.93 -7.32 2.98
C THR A 333 -13.21 -8.42 3.71
N ALA A 334 -12.80 -9.44 2.96
CA ALA A 334 -11.95 -10.52 3.45
C ALA A 334 -10.85 -10.82 2.41
N ALA A 335 -9.61 -10.94 2.87
CA ALA A 335 -8.49 -11.29 2.01
C ALA A 335 -7.48 -12.18 2.75
N ALA A 336 -6.94 -13.17 2.05
CA ALA A 336 -5.82 -14.00 2.48
C ALA A 336 -4.67 -13.85 1.49
N GLN A 337 -3.47 -13.60 1.98
CA GLN A 337 -2.29 -13.35 1.14
C GLN A 337 -1.15 -14.26 1.53
N LEU A 338 -0.49 -14.82 0.52
CA LEU A 338 0.79 -15.50 0.63
C LEU A 338 1.81 -14.68 -0.15
N GLY A 339 2.89 -14.27 0.49
CA GLY A 339 3.94 -13.46 -0.11
C GLY A 339 5.31 -14.07 0.10
N TYR A 340 6.18 -13.86 -0.87
CA TYR A 340 7.59 -14.20 -0.77
C TYR A 340 8.43 -12.98 -1.16
N THR A 341 9.35 -12.59 -0.27
CA THR A 341 10.23 -11.45 -0.44
C THR A 341 11.68 -11.90 -0.33
N TRP A 342 12.55 -11.36 -1.17
CA TRP A 342 13.97 -11.64 -1.11
C TRP A 342 14.80 -10.40 -1.47
N PRO A 343 15.95 -10.19 -0.82
CA PRO A 343 16.81 -9.07 -1.09
C PRO A 343 17.49 -9.26 -2.46
N ILE A 344 17.56 -8.18 -3.22
CA ILE A 344 18.34 -8.11 -4.47
C ILE A 344 19.61 -7.33 -4.22
N TRP A 345 19.49 -6.21 -3.52
CA TRP A 345 20.59 -5.31 -3.22
C TRP A 345 20.24 -4.42 -2.00
N LEU A 346 21.21 -3.66 -1.50
CA LEU A 346 21.06 -2.77 -0.34
C LEU A 346 19.75 -1.96 -0.40
N GLY A 347 18.76 -2.34 0.41
CA GLY A 347 17.46 -1.66 0.46
C GLY A 347 16.52 -1.93 -0.72
N LEU A 348 16.92 -2.73 -1.73
CA LEU A 348 16.05 -3.17 -2.81
C LEU A 348 15.67 -4.64 -2.62
N GLU A 349 14.39 -4.91 -2.60
CA GLU A 349 13.82 -6.25 -2.44
C GLU A 349 12.94 -6.59 -3.64
N ALA A 350 13.01 -7.84 -4.07
CA ALA A 350 11.99 -8.41 -4.94
C ALA A 350 10.90 -9.05 -4.10
N GLN A 351 9.70 -9.02 -4.62
CA GLN A 351 8.55 -9.67 -4.00
C GLN A 351 7.65 -10.33 -5.03
N THR A 352 7.00 -11.38 -4.60
CA THR A 352 5.85 -11.95 -5.28
C THR A 352 4.77 -12.24 -4.26
N ARG A 353 3.52 -11.94 -4.60
CA ARG A 353 2.37 -12.16 -3.71
C ARG A 353 1.27 -12.85 -4.48
N PHE A 354 0.55 -13.67 -3.78
CA PHE A 354 -0.68 -14.29 -4.22
C PHE A 354 -1.75 -14.01 -3.17
N THR A 355 -2.85 -13.42 -3.60
CA THR A 355 -3.93 -13.02 -2.71
C THR A 355 -5.25 -13.56 -3.22
N VAL A 356 -6.08 -14.04 -2.31
CA VAL A 356 -7.47 -14.37 -2.58
C VAL A 356 -8.35 -13.52 -1.67
N GLY A 357 -9.41 -12.93 -2.22
CA GLY A 357 -10.29 -12.07 -1.44
C GLY A 357 -11.45 -11.53 -2.25
N ASN A 358 -12.39 -10.88 -1.58
CA ASN A 358 -13.47 -10.10 -2.19
C ASN A 358 -14.16 -9.21 -1.15
N ALA A 359 -15.07 -8.35 -1.61
CA ALA A 359 -15.97 -7.58 -0.79
C ALA A 359 -17.34 -8.27 -0.68
N PHE A 360 -18.00 -8.13 0.46
CA PHE A 360 -19.25 -8.80 0.80
C PHE A 360 -20.18 -7.85 1.57
N GLY A 361 -21.44 -8.19 1.66
CA GLY A 361 -22.42 -7.49 2.49
C GLY A 361 -21.98 -7.39 3.96
N SER A 362 -22.80 -6.82 4.83
CA SER A 362 -22.45 -6.67 6.25
C SER A 362 -22.08 -8.02 6.87
N HIS A 363 -21.00 -8.03 7.68
CA HIS A 363 -20.53 -9.23 8.41
C HIS A 363 -20.29 -10.45 7.51
N LEU A 364 -19.75 -10.21 6.30
CA LEU A 364 -19.47 -11.21 5.28
C LEU A 364 -20.75 -11.88 4.73
N ASP A 365 -21.91 -11.18 4.77
CA ASP A 365 -23.10 -11.70 4.13
C ASP A 365 -22.87 -11.98 2.64
N GLY A 366 -23.29 -13.15 2.18
CA GLY A 366 -23.01 -13.63 0.84
C GLY A 366 -21.61 -14.21 0.64
N PHE A 367 -20.81 -14.40 1.70
CA PHE A 367 -19.51 -15.07 1.58
C PHE A 367 -19.66 -16.50 1.04
N ALA A 368 -18.91 -16.76 -0.02
CA ALA A 368 -18.74 -18.11 -0.57
C ALA A 368 -17.39 -18.22 -1.25
N LEU A 369 -16.71 -19.35 -1.11
CA LEU A 369 -15.40 -19.56 -1.74
C LEU A 369 -15.43 -19.34 -3.27
N ARG A 370 -16.56 -19.69 -3.92
CA ARG A 370 -16.74 -19.49 -5.36
C ARG A 370 -16.80 -18.02 -5.79
N ARG A 371 -17.09 -17.10 -4.85
CA ARG A 371 -17.13 -15.64 -5.08
C ARG A 371 -15.79 -14.95 -4.81
N LEU A 372 -14.77 -15.68 -4.38
CA LEU A 372 -13.45 -15.10 -4.23
C LEU A 372 -12.81 -14.84 -5.59
N ARG A 373 -11.97 -13.81 -5.64
CA ARG A 373 -11.09 -13.41 -6.74
C ARG A 373 -9.66 -13.70 -6.36
N MET A 374 -8.82 -13.92 -7.37
CA MET A 374 -7.38 -14.07 -7.17
C MET A 374 -6.64 -12.85 -7.68
N SER A 375 -5.55 -12.54 -7.03
CA SER A 375 -4.56 -11.55 -7.47
C SER A 375 -3.18 -12.13 -7.30
N GLY A 376 -2.34 -12.02 -8.33
CA GLY A 376 -0.93 -12.34 -8.27
C GLY A 376 -0.11 -11.14 -8.72
N ASP A 377 1.00 -10.88 -8.05
CA ASP A 377 1.92 -9.82 -8.44
C ASP A 377 3.38 -10.23 -8.27
N PHE A 378 4.20 -9.55 -9.03
CA PHE A 378 5.65 -9.61 -8.97
C PHE A 378 6.23 -8.21 -9.13
N GLY A 379 7.31 -7.93 -8.40
CA GLY A 379 8.00 -6.66 -8.58
C GLY A 379 9.10 -6.42 -7.59
N PHE A 380 9.53 -5.15 -7.57
CA PHE A 380 10.64 -4.67 -6.77
C PHE A 380 10.17 -3.50 -5.91
N THR A 381 10.67 -3.44 -4.70
CA THR A 381 10.36 -2.33 -3.78
C THR A 381 11.61 -1.97 -3.00
N THR A 382 11.77 -0.69 -2.70
CA THR A 382 12.72 -0.28 -1.67
C THR A 382 12.13 -0.61 -0.30
N GLY A 383 12.97 -1.03 0.65
CA GLY A 383 12.53 -1.56 1.94
C GLY A 383 11.49 -0.71 2.67
N SER A 384 10.63 -1.36 3.41
CA SER A 384 9.44 -0.80 4.05
C SER A 384 9.70 0.22 5.18
N GLY A 385 10.95 0.55 5.46
CA GLY A 385 11.34 1.48 6.52
C GLY A 385 11.33 2.96 6.16
N TYR A 386 11.03 3.29 4.90
CA TYR A 386 11.04 4.66 4.41
C TYR A 386 9.62 5.18 4.17
N ASP A 387 9.35 6.43 4.54
CA ASP A 387 8.07 7.10 4.28
C ASP A 387 7.73 7.15 2.78
N GLN A 388 8.77 7.23 1.95
CA GLN A 388 8.68 7.19 0.50
C GLN A 388 9.53 6.03 -0.02
N GLY A 389 8.88 4.97 -0.44
CA GLY A 389 9.51 3.83 -1.08
C GLY A 389 9.29 3.87 -2.59
N PHE A 390 10.29 3.50 -3.36
CA PHE A 390 10.14 3.26 -4.79
C PHE A 390 9.65 1.83 -5.02
N GLU A 391 8.71 1.67 -5.95
CA GLU A 391 8.20 0.36 -6.34
C GLU A 391 8.00 0.25 -7.85
N VAL A 392 8.23 -0.96 -8.34
CA VAL A 392 7.85 -1.40 -9.69
C VAL A 392 7.11 -2.71 -9.52
N LEU A 393 5.83 -2.72 -9.81
CA LEU A 393 4.97 -3.88 -9.64
C LEU A 393 4.21 -4.18 -10.93
N VAL A 394 4.11 -5.46 -11.26
CA VAL A 394 3.20 -5.99 -12.28
C VAL A 394 2.28 -6.98 -11.60
N GLY A 395 0.99 -6.74 -11.69
CA GLY A 395 -0.03 -7.56 -11.07
C GLY A 395 -1.11 -7.97 -12.05
N VAL A 396 -1.69 -9.14 -11.79
CA VAL A 396 -2.85 -9.66 -12.52
C VAL A 396 -3.96 -10.01 -11.54
N GLY A 397 -5.20 -9.76 -11.94
CA GLY A 397 -6.40 -10.09 -11.16
C GLY A 397 -7.39 -10.89 -11.99
N THR A 398 -8.20 -11.71 -11.34
CA THR A 398 -9.16 -12.58 -12.00
C THR A 398 -10.61 -12.21 -11.68
N GLU A 399 -11.53 -12.64 -12.52
CA GLU A 399 -12.94 -12.75 -12.12
C GLU A 399 -13.10 -13.74 -10.95
N THR A 400 -14.31 -13.80 -10.37
CA THR A 400 -14.59 -14.77 -9.30
C THR A 400 -14.47 -16.20 -9.83
N PHE A 401 -14.26 -17.18 -8.93
CA PHE A 401 -14.26 -18.59 -9.32
C PHE A 401 -15.58 -19.00 -9.97
N GLU A 402 -16.71 -18.43 -9.53
CA GLU A 402 -18.02 -18.68 -10.11
C GLU A 402 -18.15 -18.13 -11.54
N GLN A 403 -17.46 -17.04 -11.85
CA GLN A 403 -17.38 -16.42 -13.17
C GLN A 403 -16.29 -17.05 -14.07
N GLY A 404 -15.63 -18.11 -13.60
CA GLY A 404 -14.61 -18.86 -14.37
C GLY A 404 -13.17 -18.44 -14.14
N ALA A 405 -12.89 -17.52 -13.19
CA ALA A 405 -11.55 -17.09 -12.80
C ALA A 405 -10.65 -16.61 -13.97
N GLY A 406 -11.25 -16.13 -15.06
CA GLY A 406 -10.52 -15.53 -16.18
C GLY A 406 -9.76 -14.27 -15.73
N ILE A 407 -8.59 -14.02 -16.34
CA ILE A 407 -7.84 -12.79 -16.07
C ILE A 407 -8.65 -11.59 -16.59
N THR A 408 -8.95 -10.66 -15.72
CA THR A 408 -9.77 -9.49 -16.03
C THR A 408 -9.06 -8.15 -15.73
N SER A 409 -7.97 -8.20 -14.98
CA SER A 409 -7.20 -7.01 -14.63
C SER A 409 -5.71 -7.28 -14.81
N VAL A 410 -5.02 -6.33 -15.43
CA VAL A 410 -3.56 -6.26 -15.47
C VAL A 410 -3.20 -4.86 -15.00
N ARG A 411 -2.31 -4.77 -14.01
CA ARG A 411 -1.87 -3.51 -13.44
C ARG A 411 -0.35 -3.43 -13.45
N VAL A 412 0.16 -2.27 -13.80
CA VAL A 412 1.58 -1.96 -13.71
C VAL A 412 1.71 -0.66 -12.91
N THR A 413 2.47 -0.71 -11.84
CA THR A 413 2.75 0.46 -10.98
C THR A 413 4.24 0.73 -10.99
N VAL A 414 4.63 1.96 -11.24
CA VAL A 414 6.03 2.42 -11.23
C VAL A 414 6.10 3.77 -10.55
N GLY A 415 6.89 3.87 -9.49
CA GLY A 415 7.14 5.16 -8.85
C GLY A 415 7.28 5.11 -7.35
N SER A 416 7.16 6.26 -6.72
CA SER A 416 7.15 6.38 -5.26
C SER A 416 5.72 6.25 -4.72
N ARG A 417 5.59 5.64 -3.55
CA ARG A 417 4.29 5.56 -2.86
C ARG A 417 3.73 6.95 -2.60
N ARG A 418 2.41 7.08 -2.70
CA ARG A 418 1.71 8.35 -2.48
C ARG A 418 1.45 8.56 -0.98
N GLY A 419 2.07 9.61 -0.41
CA GLY A 419 1.80 10.06 0.95
C GLY A 419 2.54 9.28 2.06
N PHE A 420 2.26 9.68 3.29
CA PHE A 420 2.80 9.13 4.54
C PHE A 420 1.78 9.27 5.66
#